data_d0fe30136053fd7d1f93458f92c45d2a
#
_entry.id   d0fe30136053fd7d1f93458f92c45d2a
#
_cell.length_a   1.000
_cell.length_b   1.000
_cell.length_c   1.000
_cell.angle_alpha   90.00
_cell.angle_beta   90.00
_cell.angle_gamma   90.00
#
_symmetry.space_group_name_H-M   'P 1'
#
loop_
_entity.id
_entity.type
_entity.pdbx_description
1 polymer ?
#
loop_
_entity_poly.entity_id
_entity_poly.type
_entity_poly.pdbx_seq_one_letter_code
_entity_poly.pdbx_strand_id
1 'polypeptide(L)'
;MNKTYLFGFIFLLASIACGQSATPLSPTDISASVTNESPTAPAVTEQSVPDETSSNTLIAACSIFPADNFWNTSIDSLPVDSNSDAWIQSIGLDESFHMDFGSGEWDGGPIGIPFNVVAGSTVPKYEADFYYPDESDPGPYPIAESPSREWGSDHHILTIDIDTCMLYEIYDASFENGQWSGGSGAIWDLNSNHLRPADWTSADAAGLPILPGLVRYDEIAAGEITHALRFTAEDTAGYIWPARHQTSDPQDGIPPMGARFRLKAEYDISSFPPEMQILLQAMKTYGIVLADNGSNWYVSGAPDERWDNDMLHLLDVLTGNDFEAVDTSVMMVDVDSAGVK
;
A
#
# COMPACT_ATOMS: atom_id res chain seq x y z
N MET A 1 4.78 5.58 52.08
CA MET A 1 5.40 6.93 52.27
C MET A 1 5.27 7.61 50.91
N ASN A 2 4.30 8.54 50.83
CA ASN A 2 3.96 9.28 49.62
C ASN A 2 4.99 10.39 49.38
N LYS A 3 5.43 10.56 48.14
CA LYS A 3 6.06 11.81 47.68
C LYS A 3 5.38 12.26 46.39
N THR A 4 4.54 13.26 46.56
CA THR A 4 3.91 14.06 45.50
C THR A 4 4.92 15.10 45.03
N TYR A 5 5.19 15.20 43.75
CA TYR A 5 5.89 16.35 43.14
C TYR A 5 4.93 17.13 42.27
N LEU A 6 4.70 18.35 42.69
CA LEU A 6 3.94 19.40 42.03
C LEU A 6 4.94 20.21 41.18
N PHE A 7 4.75 20.32 39.87
CA PHE A 7 5.47 21.27 39.02
C PHE A 7 4.49 22.27 38.41
N GLY A 8 4.75 23.53 38.74
CA GLY A 8 3.94 24.66 38.33
C GLY A 8 4.27 25.16 36.93
N PHE A 9 3.23 25.57 36.24
CA PHE A 9 3.27 26.29 34.96
C PHE A 9 3.67 27.75 35.18
N ILE A 10 4.59 28.24 34.38
CA ILE A 10 4.85 29.69 34.21
C ILE A 10 4.51 30.03 32.75
N PHE A 11 3.45 30.84 32.60
CA PHE A 11 3.11 31.52 31.35
C PHE A 11 4.00 32.77 31.19
N LEU A 12 4.60 32.90 30.01
CA LEU A 12 5.19 34.17 29.57
C LEU A 12 4.51 34.62 28.27
N LEU A 13 3.69 35.68 28.40
CA LEU A 13 3.14 36.45 27.30
C LEU A 13 4.17 37.48 26.83
N ALA A 14 4.44 37.52 25.52
CA ALA A 14 5.06 38.67 24.90
C ALA A 14 4.39 38.98 23.56
N SER A 15 3.58 40.05 23.59
CA SER A 15 3.01 40.70 22.42
C SER A 15 3.98 41.78 21.91
N ILE A 16 4.31 41.81 20.65
CA ILE A 16 4.80 43.03 19.96
C ILE A 16 4.16 43.07 18.56
N ALA A 17 3.36 44.11 18.37
CA ALA A 17 2.84 44.55 17.10
C ALA A 17 3.81 45.55 16.45
N CYS A 18 4.03 45.52 15.15
CA CYS A 18 4.21 46.71 14.35
C CYS A 18 4.01 46.40 12.86
N GLY A 19 3.06 47.09 12.26
CA GLY A 19 2.72 46.99 10.86
C GLY A 19 3.61 47.88 9.96
N GLN A 20 3.63 47.56 8.68
CA GLN A 20 3.85 48.58 7.63
C GLN A 20 3.14 48.13 6.33
N SER A 21 2.34 49.07 5.80
CA SER A 21 1.61 49.00 4.54
C SER A 21 2.55 49.15 3.35
N ALA A 22 2.32 48.36 2.29
CA ALA A 22 2.88 48.60 0.96
C ALA A 22 1.74 48.73 -0.06
N THR A 23 1.75 49.85 -0.78
CA THR A 23 0.83 50.28 -1.85
C THR A 23 1.02 49.46 -3.14
N PRO A 24 -0.04 49.23 -3.94
CA PRO A 24 0.07 48.57 -5.22
C PRO A 24 0.41 49.51 -6.36
N LEU A 25 1.26 49.05 -7.29
CA LEU A 25 1.57 49.70 -8.56
C LEU A 25 0.66 49.15 -9.65
N SER A 26 0.07 50.06 -10.44
CA SER A 26 -0.79 49.78 -11.61
C SER A 26 0.02 49.27 -12.81
N PRO A 27 -0.59 48.46 -13.69
CA PRO A 27 0.05 47.99 -14.91
C PRO A 27 -0.09 48.99 -16.06
N THR A 28 0.98 49.19 -16.82
CA THR A 28 1.02 49.96 -18.08
C THR A 28 0.69 49.05 -19.26
N ASP A 29 -0.27 49.48 -20.06
CA ASP A 29 -0.65 48.92 -21.35
C ASP A 29 0.46 49.06 -22.39
N ILE A 30 0.82 47.94 -23.06
CA ILE A 30 1.51 47.96 -24.33
C ILE A 30 0.71 47.12 -25.34
N SER A 31 0.08 47.81 -26.25
CA SER A 31 -0.59 47.24 -27.43
C SER A 31 0.45 47.01 -28.53
N ALA A 32 0.60 45.76 -28.97
CA ALA A 32 1.34 45.43 -30.20
C ALA A 32 0.45 44.53 -31.08
N SER A 33 0.09 45.11 -32.20
CA SER A 33 -0.61 44.49 -33.32
C SER A 33 0.29 43.49 -34.03
N VAL A 34 -0.14 42.22 -34.18
CA VAL A 34 0.53 41.24 -35.04
C VAL A 34 -0.49 40.64 -36.00
N THR A 35 -0.16 40.75 -37.27
CA THR A 35 -0.89 40.29 -38.45
C THR A 35 -0.98 38.78 -38.53
N ASN A 36 -2.19 38.30 -38.88
CA ASN A 36 -2.51 36.89 -39.19
C ASN A 36 -1.83 36.45 -40.50
N GLU A 37 -1.00 35.45 -40.44
CA GLU A 37 -0.73 34.53 -41.55
C GLU A 37 -1.02 33.10 -41.08
N SER A 38 -1.94 32.44 -41.77
CA SER A 38 -2.39 31.06 -41.52
C SER A 38 -1.47 30.09 -42.25
N PRO A 39 -0.78 29.15 -41.59
CA PRO A 39 -0.16 28.05 -42.29
C PRO A 39 -1.10 26.85 -42.38
N THR A 40 -1.18 26.31 -43.57
CA THR A 40 -1.86 25.09 -43.97
C THR A 40 -1.35 23.89 -43.16
N ALA A 41 -2.26 23.19 -42.49
CA ALA A 41 -1.96 21.97 -41.74
C ALA A 41 -1.60 20.80 -42.67
N PRO A 42 -0.58 19.99 -42.34
CA PRO A 42 -0.37 18.71 -43.00
C PRO A 42 -1.37 17.65 -42.48
N ALA A 43 -1.75 16.75 -43.38
CA ALA A 43 -2.71 15.67 -43.16
C ALA A 43 -2.27 14.79 -41.96
N VAL A 44 -3.18 14.64 -40.98
CA VAL A 44 -3.03 13.72 -39.86
C VAL A 44 -3.26 12.31 -40.42
N THR A 45 -2.21 11.51 -40.38
CA THR A 45 -2.30 10.05 -40.54
C THR A 45 -3.00 9.49 -39.30
N GLU A 46 -4.15 8.83 -39.48
CA GLU A 46 -4.80 8.05 -38.43
C GLU A 46 -3.81 7.02 -37.89
N GLN A 47 -3.28 7.29 -36.68
CA GLN A 47 -2.64 6.25 -35.88
C GLN A 47 -3.74 5.42 -35.23
N SER A 48 -3.70 4.12 -35.51
CA SER A 48 -4.52 3.11 -34.86
C SER A 48 -4.45 3.27 -33.34
N VAL A 49 -5.64 3.41 -32.73
CA VAL A 49 -5.84 3.35 -31.27
C VAL A 49 -5.28 2.01 -30.80
N PRO A 50 -4.40 1.97 -29.80
CA PRO A 50 -4.02 0.71 -29.17
C PRO A 50 -5.25 0.12 -28.47
N ASP A 51 -5.43 -1.17 -28.67
CA ASP A 51 -6.38 -2.05 -27.99
C ASP A 51 -6.37 -1.77 -26.48
N GLU A 52 -7.55 -1.66 -25.87
CA GLU A 52 -7.70 -1.50 -24.41
C GLU A 52 -7.21 -2.78 -23.69
N THR A 53 -5.91 -2.91 -23.56
CA THR A 53 -5.30 -3.88 -22.67
C THR A 53 -5.31 -3.28 -21.26
N SER A 54 -6.00 -3.97 -20.35
CA SER A 54 -5.94 -3.85 -18.90
C SER A 54 -4.69 -3.10 -18.43
N SER A 55 -4.87 -1.92 -17.84
CA SER A 55 -3.74 -1.12 -17.33
C SER A 55 -3.21 -1.77 -16.06
N ASN A 56 -2.25 -2.69 -16.18
CA ASN A 56 -1.48 -3.13 -15.03
C ASN A 56 -0.76 -1.93 -14.41
N THR A 57 -0.86 -1.79 -13.10
CA THR A 57 -0.10 -0.79 -12.37
C THR A 57 1.39 -0.94 -12.63
N LEU A 58 2.01 0.12 -13.13
CA LEU A 58 3.45 0.15 -13.41
C LEU A 58 4.15 0.98 -12.34
N ILE A 59 5.25 0.46 -11.80
CA ILE A 59 6.24 1.27 -11.10
C ILE A 59 7.46 1.38 -12.00
N ALA A 60 7.76 2.59 -12.47
CA ALA A 60 8.72 2.83 -13.54
C ALA A 60 8.32 2.05 -14.81
N ALA A 61 9.07 1.00 -15.20
CA ALA A 61 8.79 0.16 -16.36
C ALA A 61 8.38 -1.27 -15.97
N CYS A 62 8.24 -1.55 -14.67
CA CYS A 62 7.89 -2.89 -14.16
C CYS A 62 6.40 -2.98 -13.85
N SER A 63 5.72 -3.96 -14.41
CA SER A 63 4.39 -4.36 -13.95
C SER A 63 4.47 -4.96 -12.56
N ILE A 64 3.50 -4.68 -11.72
CA ILE A 64 3.38 -5.33 -10.42
C ILE A 64 2.58 -6.60 -10.61
N PHE A 65 3.30 -7.69 -10.89
CA PHE A 65 2.80 -9.01 -11.27
C PHE A 65 2.04 -9.07 -12.60
N PRO A 66 1.81 -10.27 -13.15
CA PRO A 66 0.96 -10.50 -14.32
C PRO A 66 -0.50 -10.06 -14.07
N ALA A 67 -1.23 -9.78 -15.15
CA ALA A 67 -2.63 -9.35 -15.06
C ALA A 67 -3.56 -10.41 -14.44
N ASP A 68 -3.22 -11.68 -14.57
CA ASP A 68 -3.93 -12.81 -13.98
C ASP A 68 -3.44 -13.18 -12.57
N ASN A 69 -2.66 -12.30 -11.93
CA ASN A 69 -2.25 -12.49 -10.54
C ASN A 69 -3.43 -12.23 -9.60
N PHE A 70 -3.47 -12.94 -8.47
CA PHE A 70 -4.43 -12.75 -7.39
C PHE A 70 -4.62 -11.27 -7.00
N TRP A 71 -3.51 -10.50 -6.90
CA TRP A 71 -3.57 -9.10 -6.55
C TRP A 71 -4.33 -8.26 -7.58
N ASN A 72 -4.16 -8.56 -8.87
CA ASN A 72 -4.67 -7.77 -10.00
C ASN A 72 -6.06 -8.23 -10.48
N THR A 73 -6.64 -9.26 -9.86
CA THR A 73 -7.89 -9.86 -10.31
C THR A 73 -9.09 -9.33 -9.52
N SER A 74 -10.14 -8.92 -10.25
CA SER A 74 -11.43 -8.50 -9.69
C SER A 74 -12.12 -9.62 -8.91
N ILE A 75 -12.78 -9.25 -7.82
CA ILE A 75 -13.54 -10.16 -6.94
C ILE A 75 -15.00 -9.73 -6.75
N ASP A 76 -15.45 -8.71 -7.45
CA ASP A 76 -16.78 -8.13 -7.31
C ASP A 76 -17.92 -9.11 -7.57
N SER A 77 -17.67 -10.15 -8.35
CA SER A 77 -18.62 -11.21 -8.70
C SER A 77 -18.43 -12.52 -7.91
N LEU A 78 -17.43 -12.61 -7.03
CA LEU A 78 -17.21 -13.83 -6.25
C LEU A 78 -18.31 -14.06 -5.20
N PRO A 79 -18.61 -15.32 -4.85
CA PRO A 79 -19.54 -15.61 -3.76
C PRO A 79 -18.98 -15.13 -2.43
N VAL A 80 -19.89 -14.75 -1.52
CA VAL A 80 -19.55 -14.45 -0.12
C VAL A 80 -19.09 -15.74 0.56
N ASP A 81 -18.00 -15.66 1.32
CA ASP A 81 -17.51 -16.80 2.11
C ASP A 81 -18.47 -17.14 3.23
N SER A 82 -18.66 -18.43 3.50
CA SER A 82 -19.55 -18.90 4.54
C SER A 82 -19.16 -18.47 5.96
N ASN A 83 -17.91 -18.09 6.19
CA ASN A 83 -17.37 -17.58 7.45
C ASN A 83 -17.38 -16.05 7.53
N SER A 84 -17.81 -15.36 6.49
CA SER A 84 -17.74 -13.89 6.38
C SER A 84 -18.19 -13.17 7.64
N ASP A 85 -19.39 -13.49 8.14
CA ASP A 85 -19.96 -12.84 9.33
C ASP A 85 -19.11 -13.10 10.58
N ALA A 86 -18.59 -14.32 10.73
CA ALA A 86 -17.76 -14.70 11.88
C ALA A 86 -16.40 -14.00 11.85
N TRP A 87 -15.76 -13.93 10.69
CA TRP A 87 -14.48 -13.24 10.53
C TRP A 87 -14.61 -11.74 10.78
N ILE A 88 -15.63 -11.09 10.20
CA ILE A 88 -15.90 -9.67 10.42
C ILE A 88 -16.21 -9.39 11.91
N GLN A 89 -16.98 -10.25 12.56
CA GLN A 89 -17.24 -10.12 13.99
C GLN A 89 -15.97 -10.23 14.83
N SER A 90 -15.04 -11.09 14.43
CA SER A 90 -13.73 -11.26 15.11
C SER A 90 -12.83 -10.05 14.93
N ILE A 91 -12.76 -9.48 13.72
CA ILE A 91 -11.93 -8.29 13.45
C ILE A 91 -12.55 -7.04 14.11
N GLY A 92 -13.89 -6.99 14.23
CA GLY A 92 -14.60 -5.84 14.81
C GLY A 92 -15.65 -5.30 13.86
N LEU A 93 -16.90 -5.71 14.12
CA LEU A 93 -18.05 -5.35 13.28
C LEU A 93 -18.29 -3.84 13.21
N ASP A 94 -18.16 -3.15 14.34
CA ASP A 94 -18.40 -1.72 14.49
C ASP A 94 -17.11 -0.90 14.61
N GLU A 95 -15.94 -1.52 14.42
CA GLU A 95 -14.66 -0.84 14.41
C GLU A 95 -14.44 -0.11 13.08
N SER A 96 -13.89 1.10 13.18
CA SER A 96 -13.62 1.96 12.03
C SER A 96 -12.40 1.50 11.25
N PHE A 97 -12.46 1.69 9.95
CA PHE A 97 -11.29 1.61 9.08
C PHE A 97 -10.33 2.77 9.38
N HIS A 98 -9.05 2.50 9.16
CA HIS A 98 -8.01 3.52 9.24
C HIS A 98 -7.08 3.40 8.04
N MET A 99 -6.85 4.53 7.36
CA MET A 99 -5.86 4.63 6.30
C MET A 99 -4.50 4.89 6.95
N ASP A 100 -3.69 3.83 7.11
CA ASP A 100 -2.41 3.87 7.82
C ASP A 100 -1.28 4.37 6.91
N PHE A 101 -1.53 5.49 6.27
CA PHE A 101 -0.60 6.21 5.39
C PHE A 101 -1.05 7.66 5.21
N GLY A 102 -0.14 8.53 4.77
CA GLY A 102 -0.49 9.93 4.60
C GLY A 102 0.69 10.80 4.18
N SER A 103 0.51 12.11 4.32
CA SER A 103 1.54 13.13 4.17
C SER A 103 2.13 13.53 5.51
N GLY A 104 3.37 14.08 5.47
CA GLY A 104 4.07 14.56 6.66
C GLY A 104 4.59 13.44 7.55
N GLU A 105 4.67 13.73 8.85
CA GLU A 105 5.29 12.84 9.84
C GLU A 105 4.34 12.57 11.02
N TRP A 106 4.39 11.36 11.54
CA TRP A 106 3.78 10.95 12.79
C TRP A 106 4.84 10.33 13.71
N ASP A 107 4.90 10.78 14.96
CA ASP A 107 5.87 10.31 15.97
C ASP A 107 7.35 10.40 15.51
N GLY A 108 7.65 11.32 14.59
CA GLY A 108 9.00 11.60 14.11
C GLY A 108 9.42 10.95 12.80
N GLY A 109 8.50 10.32 12.07
CA GLY A 109 8.77 9.79 10.74
C GLY A 109 7.58 9.74 9.79
N PRO A 110 7.80 9.39 8.51
CA PRO A 110 6.75 9.32 7.49
C PRO A 110 5.63 8.37 7.87
N ILE A 111 4.39 8.70 7.46
CA ILE A 111 3.20 7.89 7.72
C ILE A 111 3.01 6.89 6.59
N GLY A 112 3.17 5.60 6.87
CA GLY A 112 3.00 4.50 5.92
C GLY A 112 4.30 3.78 5.57
N ILE A 113 4.22 2.82 4.65
CA ILE A 113 5.33 1.94 4.26
C ILE A 113 5.99 2.48 2.98
N PRO A 114 7.17 3.12 3.07
CA PRO A 114 7.85 3.63 1.89
C PRO A 114 8.49 2.52 1.07
N PHE A 115 8.71 2.77 -0.21
CA PHE A 115 9.48 1.87 -1.07
C PHE A 115 10.57 2.61 -1.84
N ASN A 116 11.57 1.85 -2.26
CA ASN A 116 12.72 2.34 -3.00
C ASN A 116 12.67 1.81 -4.44
N VAL A 117 12.97 2.67 -5.41
CA VAL A 117 13.11 2.29 -6.82
C VAL A 117 14.56 2.47 -7.22
N VAL A 118 15.23 1.39 -7.59
CA VAL A 118 16.66 1.41 -7.92
C VAL A 118 16.94 0.73 -9.25
N ALA A 119 18.00 1.17 -9.94
CA ALA A 119 18.64 0.34 -10.95
C ALA A 119 19.65 -0.56 -10.22
N GLY A 120 19.35 -1.83 -10.06
CA GLY A 120 20.11 -2.77 -9.23
C GLY A 120 21.58 -2.95 -9.66
N SER A 121 21.89 -2.60 -10.91
CA SER A 121 23.26 -2.53 -11.42
C SER A 121 24.08 -1.35 -10.88
N THR A 122 23.44 -0.34 -10.27
CA THR A 122 24.06 0.91 -9.81
C THR A 122 24.17 1.05 -8.30
N VAL A 123 23.50 0.18 -7.54
CA VAL A 123 23.48 0.21 -6.07
C VAL A 123 24.27 -0.97 -5.49
N PRO A 124 24.79 -0.84 -4.26
CA PRO A 124 25.40 -1.95 -3.56
C PRO A 124 24.43 -3.12 -3.36
N LYS A 125 24.95 -4.33 -3.35
CA LYS A 125 24.19 -5.56 -3.03
C LYS A 125 24.76 -6.15 -1.76
N TYR A 126 23.88 -6.49 -0.82
CA TYR A 126 24.22 -6.96 0.50
C TYR A 126 23.60 -8.33 0.77
N GLU A 127 24.38 -9.23 1.35
CA GLU A 127 23.84 -10.36 2.09
C GLU A 127 23.28 -9.81 3.40
N ALA A 128 22.13 -10.34 3.85
CA ALA A 128 21.52 -9.95 5.11
C ALA A 128 21.44 -11.15 6.05
N ASP A 129 21.63 -10.91 7.34
CA ASP A 129 21.45 -11.93 8.40
C ASP A 129 19.99 -11.87 8.89
N PHE A 130 19.27 -12.98 8.88
CA PHE A 130 17.86 -13.05 9.28
C PHE A 130 17.64 -13.83 10.56
N TYR A 131 16.63 -13.43 11.35
CA TYR A 131 16.17 -14.20 12.52
C TYR A 131 15.48 -15.50 12.11
N TYR A 132 14.80 -15.48 10.92
CA TYR A 132 14.12 -16.63 10.32
C TYR A 132 14.84 -17.06 9.02
N PRO A 133 16.11 -17.55 9.11
CA PRO A 133 16.92 -17.80 7.91
C PRO A 133 16.38 -18.95 7.05
N ASP A 134 15.69 -19.92 7.66
CA ASP A 134 15.12 -21.08 6.96
C ASP A 134 13.85 -20.72 6.16
N GLU A 135 13.28 -19.53 6.40
CA GLU A 135 12.10 -18.99 5.73
C GLU A 135 12.40 -17.69 4.98
N SER A 136 13.66 -17.35 4.78
CA SER A 136 14.10 -16.13 4.12
C SER A 136 14.91 -16.44 2.86
N ASP A 137 14.74 -15.59 1.84
CA ASP A 137 15.60 -15.66 0.66
C ASP A 137 16.99 -15.10 1.00
N PRO A 138 18.07 -15.80 0.66
CA PRO A 138 19.41 -15.45 1.14
C PRO A 138 19.97 -14.15 0.52
N GLY A 139 19.37 -13.58 -0.53
CA GLY A 139 19.87 -12.39 -1.20
C GLY A 139 20.74 -12.71 -2.42
N PRO A 140 21.61 -11.77 -2.87
CA PRO A 140 21.87 -10.47 -2.26
C PRO A 140 20.78 -9.42 -2.54
N TYR A 141 20.57 -8.50 -1.59
CA TYR A 141 19.57 -7.43 -1.65
C TYR A 141 20.18 -6.13 -2.18
N PRO A 142 19.63 -5.49 -3.25
CA PRO A 142 20.08 -4.21 -3.75
C PRO A 142 19.53 -3.10 -2.85
N ILE A 143 20.37 -2.54 -1.97
CA ILE A 143 19.98 -1.50 -1.02
C ILE A 143 20.83 -0.25 -1.27
N ALA A 144 20.15 0.90 -1.49
CA ALA A 144 20.81 2.18 -1.63
C ALA A 144 21.55 2.58 -0.34
N GLU A 145 22.51 3.52 -0.40
CA GLU A 145 23.26 3.97 0.78
C GLU A 145 22.39 4.60 1.87
N SER A 146 21.26 5.21 1.47
CA SER A 146 20.27 5.80 2.38
C SER A 146 18.87 5.39 1.91
N PRO A 147 18.45 4.14 2.17
CA PRO A 147 17.16 3.68 1.74
C PRO A 147 16.05 4.33 2.55
N SER A 148 14.91 4.58 1.92
CA SER A 148 13.68 4.83 2.64
C SER A 148 13.30 3.56 3.40
N ARG A 149 13.08 3.69 4.70
CA ARG A 149 12.70 2.62 5.61
C ARG A 149 11.47 3.06 6.38
N GLU A 150 10.55 2.15 6.61
CA GLU A 150 9.38 2.39 7.42
C GLU A 150 9.76 2.93 8.80
N TRP A 151 8.99 3.90 9.26
CA TRP A 151 9.06 4.42 10.63
C TRP A 151 8.16 3.59 11.54
N GLY A 152 8.53 3.45 12.80
CA GLY A 152 7.78 2.62 13.75
C GLY A 152 8.58 1.41 14.20
N SER A 153 7.89 0.28 14.46
CA SER A 153 8.51 -0.94 15.01
C SER A 153 8.98 -1.92 13.94
N ASP A 154 8.36 -1.91 12.76
CA ASP A 154 8.52 -3.00 11.80
C ASP A 154 9.65 -2.76 10.81
N HIS A 155 10.07 -1.50 10.66
CA HIS A 155 11.29 -1.11 9.94
C HIS A 155 11.41 -1.73 8.54
N HIS A 156 10.31 -1.86 7.80
CA HIS A 156 10.33 -2.46 6.46
C HIS A 156 11.24 -1.68 5.49
N ILE A 157 12.02 -2.43 4.70
CA ILE A 157 12.68 -1.92 3.50
C ILE A 157 12.11 -2.67 2.30
N LEU A 158 11.41 -1.93 1.42
CA LEU A 158 10.91 -2.45 0.16
C LEU A 158 11.74 -1.84 -0.98
N THR A 159 12.23 -2.66 -1.91
CA THR A 159 13.06 -2.19 -3.03
C THR A 159 12.64 -2.88 -4.32
N ILE A 160 12.29 -2.09 -5.35
CA ILE A 160 12.15 -2.58 -6.72
C ILE A 160 13.46 -2.33 -7.47
N ASP A 161 14.03 -3.40 -8.02
CA ASP A 161 15.10 -3.34 -9.01
C ASP A 161 14.48 -3.25 -10.42
N ILE A 162 14.53 -2.05 -11.02
CA ILE A 162 13.95 -1.80 -12.34
C ILE A 162 14.75 -2.41 -13.52
N ASP A 163 15.98 -2.86 -13.29
CA ASP A 163 16.77 -3.53 -14.31
C ASP A 163 16.26 -4.97 -14.56
N THR A 164 15.66 -5.58 -13.53
CA THR A 164 15.23 -6.98 -13.55
C THR A 164 13.75 -7.18 -13.22
N CYS A 165 13.05 -6.13 -12.78
CA CYS A 165 11.69 -6.19 -12.22
C CYS A 165 11.57 -7.22 -11.08
N MET A 166 12.56 -7.20 -10.19
CA MET A 166 12.55 -7.97 -8.95
C MET A 166 12.18 -7.05 -7.78
N LEU A 167 11.33 -7.54 -6.90
CA LEU A 167 10.99 -6.89 -5.63
C LEU A 167 11.73 -7.58 -4.49
N TYR A 168 12.32 -6.78 -3.62
CA TYR A 168 13.04 -7.22 -2.43
C TYR A 168 12.42 -6.57 -1.21
N GLU A 169 12.05 -7.35 -0.22
CA GLU A 169 11.41 -6.87 1.01
C GLU A 169 12.12 -7.46 2.23
N ILE A 170 12.38 -6.62 3.24
CA ILE A 170 13.00 -7.02 4.50
C ILE A 170 12.13 -6.48 5.64
N TYR A 171 11.75 -7.35 6.58
CA TYR A 171 11.13 -7.02 7.85
C TYR A 171 12.19 -6.75 8.91
N ASP A 172 11.96 -5.80 9.82
CA ASP A 172 12.83 -5.38 10.94
C ASP A 172 14.28 -5.13 10.50
N ALA A 173 14.42 -4.39 9.39
CA ALA A 173 15.70 -4.12 8.77
C ALA A 173 16.56 -3.18 9.61
N SER A 174 17.81 -3.57 9.90
CA SER A 174 18.81 -2.74 10.57
C SER A 174 20.17 -2.84 9.91
N PHE A 175 20.96 -1.76 10.01
CA PHE A 175 22.32 -1.71 9.48
C PHE A 175 23.30 -1.33 10.57
N GLU A 176 24.14 -2.29 10.99
CA GLU A 176 25.11 -2.09 12.03
C GLU A 176 26.49 -2.64 11.60
N ASN A 177 27.54 -1.88 11.90
CA ASN A 177 28.94 -2.28 11.62
C ASN A 177 29.20 -2.71 10.15
N GLY A 178 28.45 -2.18 9.19
CA GLY A 178 28.61 -2.51 7.78
C GLY A 178 27.82 -3.74 7.32
N GLN A 179 26.98 -4.33 8.17
CA GLN A 179 26.15 -5.51 7.91
C GLN A 179 24.66 -5.18 8.04
N TRP A 180 23.87 -5.65 7.08
CA TRP A 180 22.43 -5.65 7.17
C TRP A 180 21.93 -6.90 7.93
N SER A 181 20.90 -6.71 8.73
CA SER A 181 20.14 -7.78 9.37
C SER A 181 18.64 -7.45 9.33
N GLY A 182 17.80 -8.47 9.52
CA GLY A 182 16.36 -8.32 9.56
C GLY A 182 15.68 -9.48 10.27
N GLY A 183 14.38 -9.39 10.45
CA GLY A 183 13.56 -10.50 10.93
C GLY A 183 13.46 -11.58 9.85
N SER A 184 13.01 -11.20 8.67
CA SER A 184 12.87 -12.04 7.47
C SER A 184 13.12 -11.24 6.21
N GLY A 185 13.40 -11.95 5.11
CA GLY A 185 13.59 -11.36 3.81
C GLY A 185 12.94 -12.16 2.69
N ALA A 186 12.35 -11.45 1.71
CA ALA A 186 11.67 -12.05 0.58
C ALA A 186 12.07 -11.42 -0.74
N ILE A 187 12.17 -12.23 -1.79
CA ILE A 187 12.51 -11.81 -3.14
C ILE A 187 11.43 -12.32 -4.11
N TRP A 188 10.85 -11.41 -4.88
CA TRP A 188 9.76 -11.69 -5.79
C TRP A 188 10.12 -11.36 -7.23
N ASP A 189 9.89 -12.28 -8.16
CA ASP A 189 9.90 -11.97 -9.60
C ASP A 189 8.53 -11.38 -9.98
N LEU A 190 8.49 -10.08 -10.25
CA LEU A 190 7.25 -9.37 -10.60
C LEU A 190 6.67 -9.79 -11.96
N ASN A 191 7.38 -10.60 -12.75
CA ASN A 191 6.89 -11.16 -14.00
C ASN A 191 6.29 -12.57 -13.82
N SER A 192 6.21 -13.07 -12.57
CA SER A 192 5.82 -14.44 -12.27
C SER A 192 4.66 -14.50 -11.27
N ASN A 193 3.80 -15.51 -11.40
CA ASN A 193 2.78 -15.82 -10.39
C ASN A 193 3.27 -16.84 -9.34
N HIS A 194 4.57 -17.13 -9.28
CA HIS A 194 5.09 -18.13 -8.34
C HIS A 194 4.96 -17.64 -6.89
N LEU A 195 4.38 -18.48 -6.03
CA LEU A 195 4.30 -18.22 -4.58
C LEU A 195 5.55 -18.72 -3.87
N ARG A 196 5.81 -18.20 -2.69
CA ARG A 196 6.83 -18.71 -1.77
C ARG A 196 6.53 -20.16 -1.35
N PRO A 197 7.50 -20.93 -0.85
CA PRO A 197 7.22 -22.23 -0.27
C PRO A 197 6.12 -22.18 0.81
N ALA A 198 5.32 -23.23 0.93
CA ALA A 198 4.35 -23.34 2.03
C ALA A 198 5.06 -23.24 3.38
N ASP A 199 4.41 -22.61 4.34
CA ASP A 199 4.90 -22.35 5.70
C ASP A 199 6.11 -21.40 5.79
N TRP A 200 6.43 -20.68 4.69
CA TRP A 200 7.43 -19.62 4.72
C TRP A 200 6.76 -18.26 4.92
N THR A 201 7.25 -17.50 5.91
CA THR A 201 6.92 -16.08 6.06
C THR A 201 7.51 -15.24 4.91
N SER A 202 7.19 -13.95 4.86
CA SER A 202 7.86 -12.95 4.03
C SER A 202 8.24 -11.78 4.93
N ALA A 203 8.37 -10.57 4.36
CA ALA A 203 8.37 -9.36 5.17
C ALA A 203 6.98 -9.09 5.79
N ASP A 204 5.95 -9.75 5.29
CA ASP A 204 4.57 -9.78 5.80
C ASP A 204 4.25 -11.14 6.41
N ALA A 205 3.48 -11.19 7.51
CA ALA A 205 3.22 -12.43 8.23
C ALA A 205 2.46 -13.48 7.40
N ALA A 206 1.67 -13.07 6.42
CA ALA A 206 0.97 -13.98 5.52
C ALA A 206 1.89 -14.73 4.53
N GLY A 207 3.18 -14.41 4.46
CA GLY A 207 4.05 -14.91 3.40
C GLY A 207 3.70 -14.35 2.03
N LEU A 208 3.09 -13.16 1.98
CA LEU A 208 2.72 -12.39 0.79
C LEU A 208 3.67 -11.18 0.63
N PRO A 209 3.75 -10.56 -0.57
CA PRO A 209 4.47 -9.31 -0.75
C PRO A 209 3.66 -8.12 -0.23
N ILE A 210 4.34 -7.13 0.35
CA ILE A 210 3.74 -5.90 0.89
C ILE A 210 3.41 -4.91 -0.23
N LEU A 211 4.41 -4.59 -1.08
CA LEU A 211 4.31 -3.52 -2.09
C LEU A 211 3.10 -3.64 -3.02
N PRO A 212 2.69 -4.82 -3.52
CA PRO A 212 1.54 -4.96 -4.40
C PRO A 212 0.21 -4.54 -3.75
N GLY A 213 0.13 -4.59 -2.43
CA GLY A 213 -1.07 -4.23 -1.67
C GLY A 213 -1.08 -2.79 -1.14
N LEU A 214 -0.02 -2.01 -1.33
CA LEU A 214 0.03 -0.63 -0.85
C LEU A 214 -0.80 0.30 -1.73
N VAL A 215 -1.59 1.17 -1.09
CA VAL A 215 -2.21 2.33 -1.77
C VAL A 215 -1.12 3.32 -2.13
N ARG A 216 -1.09 3.80 -3.38
CA ARG A 216 -0.09 4.77 -3.86
C ARG A 216 -0.77 6.00 -4.45
N TYR A 217 -0.25 7.19 -4.14
CA TYR A 217 -0.86 8.43 -4.64
C TYR A 217 -0.86 8.54 -6.16
N ASP A 218 0.15 7.98 -6.84
CA ASP A 218 0.22 8.01 -8.30
C ASP A 218 -0.97 7.31 -8.97
N GLU A 219 -1.57 6.31 -8.33
CA GLU A 219 -2.78 5.61 -8.80
C GLU A 219 -4.02 6.50 -8.64
N ILE A 220 -4.12 7.21 -7.52
CA ILE A 220 -5.16 8.22 -7.32
C ILE A 220 -5.04 9.31 -8.38
N ALA A 221 -3.82 9.79 -8.66
CA ALA A 221 -3.57 10.78 -9.70
C ALA A 221 -3.84 10.26 -11.12
N ALA A 222 -3.68 8.95 -11.35
CA ALA A 222 -4.05 8.29 -12.60
C ALA A 222 -5.56 8.08 -12.76
N GLY A 223 -6.31 8.13 -11.66
CA GLY A 223 -7.76 7.99 -11.62
C GLY A 223 -8.28 6.58 -11.34
N GLU A 224 -7.41 5.60 -11.09
CA GLU A 224 -7.81 4.23 -10.78
C GLU A 224 -6.73 3.47 -9.97
N ILE A 225 -7.19 2.54 -9.13
CA ILE A 225 -6.37 1.50 -8.50
C ILE A 225 -6.84 0.16 -9.07
N THR A 226 -5.93 -0.63 -9.63
CA THR A 226 -6.25 -1.88 -10.36
C THR A 226 -5.74 -3.13 -9.65
N HIS A 227 -5.65 -3.10 -8.32
CA HIS A 227 -5.21 -4.22 -7.49
C HIS A 227 -5.92 -4.23 -6.13
N ALA A 228 -5.83 -5.36 -5.42
CA ALA A 228 -6.29 -5.49 -4.05
C ALA A 228 -5.37 -4.71 -3.10
N LEU A 229 -5.94 -4.23 -1.98
CA LEU A 229 -5.19 -3.49 -0.97
C LEU A 229 -4.81 -4.41 0.19
N ARG A 230 -3.69 -4.10 0.86
CA ARG A 230 -3.26 -4.78 2.09
C ARG A 230 -3.96 -4.17 3.30
N PHE A 231 -4.38 -5.03 4.25
CA PHE A 231 -4.83 -4.55 5.56
C PHE A 231 -4.40 -5.53 6.67
N THR A 232 -4.52 -5.08 7.93
CA THR A 232 -4.16 -5.83 9.13
C THR A 232 -5.37 -6.10 10.03
N ALA A 233 -5.23 -7.12 10.89
CA ALA A 233 -6.14 -7.40 11.98
C ALA A 233 -5.34 -7.87 13.20
N GLU A 234 -5.87 -7.62 14.41
CA GLU A 234 -5.20 -8.00 15.67
C GLU A 234 -5.08 -9.53 15.79
N ASP A 235 -6.18 -10.23 15.55
CA ASP A 235 -6.27 -11.68 15.65
C ASP A 235 -6.39 -12.34 14.28
N THR A 236 -5.49 -13.31 13.99
CA THR A 236 -5.53 -14.17 12.80
C THR A 236 -5.28 -15.62 13.19
N ALA A 237 -5.83 -16.59 12.45
CA ALA A 237 -5.67 -18.00 12.74
C ALA A 237 -5.66 -18.89 11.49
N GLY A 238 -4.52 -19.52 11.23
CA GLY A 238 -4.30 -20.26 10.01
C GLY A 238 -4.03 -19.37 8.81
N TYR A 239 -3.92 -19.99 7.63
CA TYR A 239 -3.86 -19.28 6.34
C TYR A 239 -4.66 -20.00 5.25
N ILE A 240 -5.09 -19.23 4.26
CA ILE A 240 -5.71 -19.74 3.03
C ILE A 240 -4.95 -19.18 1.81
N TRP A 241 -5.05 -19.91 0.69
CA TRP A 241 -4.48 -19.43 -0.57
C TRP A 241 -4.92 -18.00 -0.89
N PRO A 242 -3.99 -17.11 -1.33
CA PRO A 242 -2.60 -17.36 -1.74
C PRO A 242 -1.58 -17.20 -0.60
N ALA A 243 -1.98 -16.91 0.64
CA ALA A 243 -1.04 -16.83 1.75
C ALA A 243 -0.26 -18.14 1.92
N ARG A 244 0.93 -18.02 2.51
CA ARG A 244 1.86 -19.14 2.69
C ARG A 244 2.21 -19.42 4.14
N HIS A 245 1.88 -18.47 5.04
CA HIS A 245 2.29 -18.55 6.43
C HIS A 245 1.17 -18.06 7.36
N GLN A 246 1.26 -18.43 8.63
CA GLN A 246 0.33 -18.10 9.72
C GLN A 246 1.10 -17.78 10.99
N THR A 247 0.53 -16.92 11.83
CA THR A 247 1.10 -16.59 13.15
C THR A 247 0.50 -17.43 14.27
N SER A 248 -0.62 -18.08 14.05
CA SER A 248 -1.28 -18.99 15.00
C SER A 248 -2.02 -20.12 14.29
N ASP A 249 -2.26 -21.21 15.01
CA ASP A 249 -2.99 -22.37 14.49
C ASP A 249 -4.44 -22.01 14.12
N PRO A 250 -5.05 -22.66 13.11
CA PRO A 250 -6.43 -22.41 12.70
C PRO A 250 -7.43 -22.50 13.86
N GLN A 251 -8.33 -21.52 13.94
CA GLN A 251 -9.43 -21.45 14.92
C GLN A 251 -10.73 -21.03 14.24
N ASP A 252 -11.82 -21.69 14.62
CA ASP A 252 -13.14 -21.36 14.09
C ASP A 252 -13.52 -19.91 14.43
N GLY A 253 -13.97 -19.16 13.42
CA GLY A 253 -14.46 -17.79 13.56
C GLY A 253 -13.37 -16.71 13.55
N ILE A 254 -12.09 -17.08 13.61
CA ILE A 254 -10.97 -16.15 13.46
C ILE A 254 -10.53 -16.12 11.99
N PRO A 255 -10.30 -14.95 11.37
CA PRO A 255 -9.93 -14.88 9.97
C PRO A 255 -8.53 -15.46 9.71
N PRO A 256 -8.34 -16.23 8.64
CA PRO A 256 -7.01 -16.71 8.25
C PRO A 256 -6.25 -15.63 7.47
N MET A 257 -4.91 -15.67 7.53
CA MET A 257 -4.05 -14.93 6.60
C MET A 257 -4.43 -15.25 5.15
N GLY A 258 -4.44 -14.25 4.27
CA GLY A 258 -4.88 -14.38 2.89
C GLY A 258 -6.39 -14.24 2.67
N ALA A 259 -7.19 -14.14 3.74
CA ALA A 259 -8.62 -13.84 3.59
C ALA A 259 -8.84 -12.52 2.86
N ARG A 260 -9.78 -12.51 1.91
CA ARG A 260 -10.06 -11.35 1.06
C ARG A 260 -11.45 -10.82 1.31
N PHE A 261 -11.54 -9.52 1.57
CA PHE A 261 -12.79 -8.83 1.85
C PHE A 261 -13.04 -7.80 0.77
N ARG A 262 -14.31 -7.46 0.55
CA ARG A 262 -14.69 -6.36 -0.34
C ARG A 262 -15.69 -5.44 0.33
N LEU A 263 -15.65 -4.16 -0.02
CA LEU A 263 -16.72 -3.22 0.30
C LEU A 263 -17.99 -3.68 -0.42
N LYS A 264 -19.10 -3.77 0.30
CA LYS A 264 -20.38 -4.25 -0.24
C LYS A 264 -20.82 -3.44 -1.46
N ALA A 265 -21.36 -4.12 -2.47
CA ALA A 265 -21.72 -3.50 -3.74
C ALA A 265 -22.75 -2.36 -3.58
N GLU A 266 -23.68 -2.48 -2.65
CA GLU A 266 -24.71 -1.48 -2.34
C GLU A 266 -24.24 -0.28 -1.54
N TYR A 267 -23.02 -0.28 -0.98
CA TYR A 267 -22.49 0.88 -0.27
C TYR A 267 -22.36 2.08 -1.21
N ASP A 268 -23.03 3.20 -0.87
CA ASP A 268 -23.03 4.39 -1.72
C ASP A 268 -21.78 5.23 -1.51
N ILE A 269 -20.90 5.23 -2.51
CA ILE A 269 -19.65 6.01 -2.51
C ILE A 269 -19.79 7.40 -3.13
N SER A 270 -20.95 7.76 -3.66
CA SER A 270 -21.15 8.99 -4.45
C SER A 270 -21.00 10.29 -3.64
N SER A 271 -21.13 10.20 -2.32
CA SER A 271 -20.98 11.35 -1.41
C SER A 271 -19.52 11.68 -1.05
N PHE A 272 -18.57 10.80 -1.37
CA PHE A 272 -17.16 11.02 -1.10
C PHE A 272 -16.47 11.88 -2.18
N PRO A 273 -15.36 12.57 -1.85
CA PRO A 273 -14.54 13.23 -2.86
C PRO A 273 -14.06 12.26 -3.95
N PRO A 274 -13.80 12.74 -5.18
CA PRO A 274 -13.42 11.88 -6.31
C PRO A 274 -12.22 10.97 -6.02
N GLU A 275 -11.20 11.47 -5.32
CA GLU A 275 -10.00 10.72 -4.94
C GLU A 275 -10.35 9.55 -4.03
N MET A 276 -11.25 9.77 -3.06
CA MET A 276 -11.72 8.72 -2.15
C MET A 276 -12.64 7.72 -2.85
N GLN A 277 -13.41 8.17 -3.85
CA GLN A 277 -14.22 7.25 -4.67
C GLN A 277 -13.34 6.24 -5.44
N ILE A 278 -12.14 6.64 -5.90
CA ILE A 278 -11.17 5.75 -6.56
C ILE A 278 -10.77 4.62 -5.58
N LEU A 279 -10.39 4.97 -4.37
CA LEU A 279 -10.00 4.02 -3.33
C LEU A 279 -11.16 3.09 -2.94
N LEU A 280 -12.34 3.64 -2.70
CA LEU A 280 -13.54 2.88 -2.38
C LEU A 280 -13.98 1.96 -3.53
N GLN A 281 -13.80 2.40 -4.78
CA GLN A 281 -14.07 1.57 -5.95
C GLN A 281 -13.10 0.39 -6.04
N ALA A 282 -11.81 0.60 -5.73
CA ALA A 282 -10.85 -0.49 -5.65
C ALA A 282 -11.23 -1.50 -4.56
N MET A 283 -11.68 -1.03 -3.39
CA MET A 283 -12.18 -1.90 -2.32
C MET A 283 -13.41 -2.72 -2.75
N LYS A 284 -14.26 -2.19 -3.65
CA LYS A 284 -15.38 -2.96 -4.22
C LYS A 284 -14.93 -3.96 -5.26
N THR A 285 -14.03 -3.55 -6.15
CA THR A 285 -13.65 -4.33 -7.33
C THR A 285 -12.60 -5.37 -7.00
N TYR A 286 -11.52 -4.95 -6.33
CA TYR A 286 -10.37 -5.79 -6.00
C TYR A 286 -10.35 -6.20 -4.52
N GLY A 287 -11.01 -5.44 -3.64
CA GLY A 287 -11.08 -5.72 -2.21
C GLY A 287 -9.79 -5.45 -1.45
N ILE A 288 -9.77 -5.96 -0.22
CA ILE A 288 -8.64 -5.88 0.71
C ILE A 288 -8.23 -7.29 1.15
N VAL A 289 -6.92 -7.51 1.35
CA VAL A 289 -6.32 -8.81 1.70
C VAL A 289 -5.74 -8.72 3.11
N LEU A 290 -6.12 -9.64 3.99
CA LEU A 290 -5.53 -9.77 5.32
C LEU A 290 -4.14 -10.39 5.20
N ALA A 291 -3.10 -9.58 5.41
CA ALA A 291 -1.73 -9.96 5.12
C ALA A 291 -0.81 -9.94 6.34
N ASP A 292 -1.23 -9.28 7.44
CA ASP A 292 -0.42 -9.20 8.65
C ASP A 292 -1.27 -9.02 9.91
N ASN A 293 -0.65 -9.26 11.07
CA ASN A 293 -1.19 -8.84 12.35
C ASN A 293 -0.88 -7.36 12.60
N GLY A 294 -1.83 -6.67 13.19
CA GLY A 294 -1.74 -5.24 13.50
C GLY A 294 -3.06 -4.74 14.04
N SER A 295 -3.28 -3.44 14.02
CA SER A 295 -4.59 -2.88 14.41
C SER A 295 -5.67 -3.33 13.43
N ASN A 296 -6.90 -3.49 13.93
CA ASN A 296 -8.04 -3.93 13.14
C ASN A 296 -8.39 -2.90 12.06
N TRP A 297 -8.65 -3.38 10.84
CA TRP A 297 -9.05 -2.58 9.68
C TRP A 297 -8.07 -1.48 9.27
N TYR A 298 -6.77 -1.61 9.59
CA TYR A 298 -5.75 -0.68 9.12
C TYR A 298 -5.32 -1.05 7.69
N VAL A 299 -5.57 -0.13 6.75
CA VAL A 299 -5.23 -0.28 5.33
C VAL A 299 -3.90 0.39 5.07
N SER A 300 -2.95 -0.34 4.49
CA SER A 300 -1.59 0.13 4.28
C SER A 300 -1.43 0.89 2.96
N GLY A 301 -0.55 1.89 2.97
CA GLY A 301 -0.19 2.65 1.78
C GLY A 301 1.20 3.26 1.88
N ALA A 302 1.66 3.83 0.78
CA ALA A 302 2.94 4.52 0.72
C ALA A 302 2.79 5.99 1.16
N PRO A 303 3.74 6.53 1.95
CA PRO A 303 3.77 7.94 2.28
C PRO A 303 3.97 8.80 1.02
N ASP A 304 3.25 9.92 0.94
CA ASP A 304 3.39 10.89 -0.14
C ASP A 304 2.93 12.27 0.33
N GLU A 305 3.71 13.33 0.05
CA GLU A 305 3.38 14.70 0.45
C GLU A 305 2.13 15.26 -0.24
N ARG A 306 1.62 14.59 -1.25
CA ARG A 306 0.39 14.98 -1.96
C ARG A 306 -0.88 14.50 -1.26
N TRP A 307 -0.80 13.56 -0.29
CA TRP A 307 -1.97 13.13 0.47
C TRP A 307 -2.57 14.30 1.26
N ASP A 308 -3.89 14.39 1.25
CA ASP A 308 -4.66 15.20 2.17
C ASP A 308 -5.16 14.29 3.32
N ASN A 309 -4.53 14.40 4.48
CA ASN A 309 -4.85 13.54 5.63
C ASN A 309 -6.29 13.76 6.12
N ASP A 310 -6.82 14.99 6.06
CA ASP A 310 -8.22 15.25 6.42
C ASP A 310 -9.18 14.52 5.45
N MET A 311 -8.79 14.40 4.17
CA MET A 311 -9.56 13.65 3.19
C MET A 311 -9.49 12.14 3.43
N LEU A 312 -8.33 11.59 3.80
CA LEU A 312 -8.18 10.18 4.18
C LEU A 312 -9.05 9.83 5.39
N HIS A 313 -9.13 10.71 6.39
CA HIS A 313 -9.98 10.53 7.57
C HIS A 313 -11.50 10.52 7.26
N LEU A 314 -11.93 10.94 6.07
CA LEU A 314 -13.34 10.74 5.67
C LEU A 314 -13.69 9.26 5.55
N LEU A 315 -12.70 8.37 5.39
CA LEU A 315 -12.89 6.93 5.30
C LEU A 315 -13.02 6.23 6.66
N ASP A 316 -12.76 6.93 7.78
CA ASP A 316 -12.95 6.41 9.14
C ASP A 316 -14.42 6.12 9.46
N VAL A 317 -15.36 6.55 8.60
CA VAL A 317 -16.79 6.20 8.70
C VAL A 317 -17.09 4.75 8.28
N LEU A 318 -16.20 4.12 7.52
CA LEU A 318 -16.32 2.72 7.16
C LEU A 318 -16.10 1.85 8.38
N THR A 319 -16.87 0.76 8.46
CA THR A 319 -16.73 -0.23 9.54
C THR A 319 -16.76 -1.65 8.97
N GLY A 320 -16.48 -2.64 9.78
CA GLY A 320 -16.63 -4.04 9.39
C GLY A 320 -18.02 -4.37 8.83
N ASN A 321 -19.08 -3.67 9.28
CA ASN A 321 -20.44 -3.83 8.75
C ASN A 321 -20.58 -3.53 7.26
N ASP A 322 -19.69 -2.74 6.70
CA ASP A 322 -19.76 -2.31 5.29
C ASP A 322 -19.06 -3.31 4.35
N PHE A 323 -18.39 -4.32 4.91
CA PHE A 323 -17.60 -5.31 4.18
C PHE A 323 -18.21 -6.71 4.25
N GLU A 324 -17.74 -7.57 3.35
CA GLU A 324 -18.01 -8.99 3.32
C GLU A 324 -16.77 -9.75 2.85
N ALA A 325 -16.45 -10.91 3.45
CA ALA A 325 -15.42 -11.79 2.97
C ALA A 325 -15.88 -12.58 1.75
N VAL A 326 -14.99 -12.86 0.79
CA VAL A 326 -15.32 -13.63 -0.42
C VAL A 326 -14.58 -14.95 -0.46
N ASP A 327 -15.20 -15.97 -1.05
CA ASP A 327 -14.58 -17.27 -1.30
C ASP A 327 -13.63 -17.20 -2.49
N THR A 328 -12.33 -17.08 -2.20
CA THR A 328 -11.27 -17.05 -3.20
C THR A 328 -10.83 -18.43 -3.68
N SER A 329 -11.31 -19.53 -3.08
CA SER A 329 -10.93 -20.89 -3.45
C SER A 329 -11.32 -21.22 -4.89
N VAL A 330 -12.36 -20.59 -5.41
CA VAL A 330 -12.83 -20.77 -6.80
C VAL A 330 -11.89 -20.17 -7.85
N MET A 331 -10.99 -19.25 -7.44
CA MET A 331 -10.00 -18.62 -8.31
C MET A 331 -8.74 -19.48 -8.49
N MET A 332 -8.39 -20.24 -7.49
CA MET A 332 -7.14 -20.99 -7.42
C MET A 332 -7.03 -22.01 -8.56
N VAL A 333 -5.94 -21.96 -9.34
CA VAL A 333 -5.57 -22.96 -10.35
C VAL A 333 -4.51 -23.92 -9.84
N ASP A 334 -3.60 -23.43 -9.01
CA ASP A 334 -2.49 -24.20 -8.44
C ASP A 334 -2.18 -23.64 -7.05
N VAL A 335 -1.92 -24.50 -6.06
CA VAL A 335 -1.62 -24.11 -4.68
C VAL A 335 -0.31 -23.32 -4.55
N ASP A 336 0.64 -23.49 -5.48
CA ASP A 336 1.94 -22.85 -5.50
C ASP A 336 2.02 -21.67 -6.50
N SER A 337 0.87 -21.23 -7.00
CA SER A 337 0.77 -20.10 -7.92
C SER A 337 -0.29 -19.11 -7.47
N ALA A 338 0.02 -17.81 -7.52
CA ALA A 338 -0.94 -16.72 -7.38
C ALA A 338 -1.72 -16.44 -8.69
N GLY A 339 -1.46 -17.17 -9.76
CA GLY A 339 -2.23 -17.10 -11.01
C GLY A 339 -3.66 -17.61 -10.82
N VAL A 340 -4.61 -16.92 -11.43
CA VAL A 340 -6.04 -17.24 -11.33
C VAL A 340 -6.63 -17.73 -12.66
N LYS A 341 -7.84 -18.28 -12.58
CA LYS A 341 -8.59 -18.79 -13.76
C LYS A 341 -9.10 -17.65 -14.63
#